data_5274d17af28740a70f6b78c606a1f543
#
_entry.id   5274d17af28740a70f6b78c606a1f543
#
_cell.length_a   1.000
_cell.length_b   1.000
_cell.length_c   1.000
_cell.angle_alpha   90.00
_cell.angle_beta   90.00
_cell.angle_gamma   90.00
#
_symmetry.space_group_name_H-M   'P 1'
#
loop_
_entity.id
_entity.type
_entity.pdbx_description
1 polymer ?
#
loop_
_entity_poly.entity_id
_entity_poly.type
_entity_poly.pdbx_seq_one_letter_code
_entity_poly.pdbx_strand_id
1 'polypeptide(L)'
;MAVTIKTKEEIEVLREGGKRLAEILSILALKVEPGVSALLLEEEARRLIKESGDKPAFLGYRPHGAKRPFPAALCVSINEEIVHGIPNEAEKIVKEGDIVSLDFGLLHRGLITDAAITVPAGVIDEESKKLIEITRIALESGIKVALPGRTIGDIGAAISKVVQESGFTLADSLVGHGVGYRVHEDPFVPNFGTAGRGEALVPGLVIAIEPMVNIGKSGIKILSD
;
A
#
# COMPACT_ATOMS: atom_id res chain seq x y z
N MET A 1 8.25 -16.80 -7.97
CA MET A 1 7.01 -17.56 -8.33
C MET A 1 6.69 -17.22 -9.78
N ALA A 2 5.83 -17.98 -10.47
CA ALA A 2 5.44 -17.58 -11.82
C ALA A 2 4.41 -16.42 -11.77
N VAL A 3 4.50 -15.53 -12.74
CA VAL A 3 3.48 -14.46 -12.94
C VAL A 3 2.12 -15.08 -13.19
N THR A 4 1.09 -14.63 -12.51
CA THR A 4 -0.29 -15.14 -12.65
C THR A 4 -1.16 -14.17 -13.44
N ILE A 5 -1.95 -14.72 -14.36
CA ILE A 5 -2.90 -13.97 -15.17
C ILE A 5 -4.32 -14.34 -14.73
N LYS A 6 -5.10 -13.37 -14.33
CA LYS A 6 -6.47 -13.54 -13.85
C LYS A 6 -7.45 -13.59 -15.03
N THR A 7 -8.46 -14.44 -14.92
CA THR A 7 -9.56 -14.50 -15.89
C THR A 7 -10.43 -13.24 -15.81
N LYS A 8 -11.34 -13.08 -16.76
CA LYS A 8 -12.29 -11.95 -16.73
C LYS A 8 -13.21 -12.01 -15.51
N GLU A 9 -13.64 -13.18 -15.16
CA GLU A 9 -14.50 -13.45 -13.99
C GLU A 9 -13.75 -13.10 -12.69
N GLU A 10 -12.49 -13.49 -12.58
CA GLU A 10 -11.64 -13.15 -11.43
C GLU A 10 -11.38 -11.64 -11.33
N ILE A 11 -11.20 -10.96 -12.46
CA ILE A 11 -11.07 -9.49 -12.49
C ILE A 11 -12.33 -8.81 -11.97
N GLU A 12 -13.52 -9.31 -12.28
CA GLU A 12 -14.76 -8.74 -11.72
C GLU A 12 -14.86 -8.98 -10.20
N VAL A 13 -14.44 -10.13 -9.70
CA VAL A 13 -14.36 -10.39 -8.24
C VAL A 13 -13.36 -9.44 -7.58
N LEU A 14 -12.18 -9.24 -8.17
CA LEU A 14 -11.17 -8.29 -7.67
C LEU A 14 -11.68 -6.85 -7.72
N ARG A 15 -12.43 -6.48 -8.75
CA ARG A 15 -13.07 -5.15 -8.86
C ARG A 15 -14.09 -4.92 -7.73
N GLU A 16 -14.91 -5.93 -7.42
CA GLU A 16 -15.85 -5.87 -6.30
C GLU A 16 -15.10 -5.76 -4.97
N GLY A 17 -14.10 -6.64 -4.74
CA GLY A 17 -13.26 -6.60 -3.54
C GLY A 17 -12.55 -5.26 -3.35
N GLY A 18 -11.99 -4.70 -4.44
CA GLY A 18 -11.33 -3.39 -4.41
C GLY A 18 -12.25 -2.23 -4.06
N LYS A 19 -13.52 -2.26 -4.52
CA LYS A 19 -14.52 -1.25 -4.09
C LYS A 19 -14.80 -1.32 -2.59
N ARG A 20 -15.02 -2.53 -2.06
CA ARG A 20 -15.27 -2.75 -0.63
C ARG A 20 -14.07 -2.32 0.21
N LEU A 21 -12.86 -2.66 -0.23
CA LEU A 21 -11.62 -2.24 0.42
C LEU A 21 -11.51 -0.71 0.43
N ALA A 22 -11.75 -0.03 -0.69
CA ALA A 22 -11.72 1.42 -0.78
C ALA A 22 -12.76 2.10 0.11
N GLU A 23 -13.98 1.54 0.24
CA GLU A 23 -15.01 2.01 1.15
C GLU A 23 -14.55 1.91 2.61
N ILE A 24 -13.97 0.77 3.01
CA ILE A 24 -13.44 0.58 4.36
C ILE A 24 -12.29 1.55 4.64
N LEU A 25 -11.32 1.69 3.72
CA LEU A 25 -10.24 2.66 3.86
C LEU A 25 -10.75 4.09 4.02
N SER A 26 -11.77 4.46 3.25
CA SER A 26 -12.37 5.80 3.34
C SER A 26 -13.00 6.05 4.72
N ILE A 27 -13.67 5.05 5.30
CA ILE A 27 -14.25 5.15 6.64
C ILE A 27 -13.15 5.26 7.70
N LEU A 28 -12.09 4.45 7.59
CA LEU A 28 -10.96 4.48 8.51
C LEU A 28 -10.21 5.81 8.43
N ALA A 29 -10.01 6.33 7.23
CA ALA A 29 -9.35 7.62 7.01
C ALA A 29 -10.07 8.78 7.74
N LEU A 30 -11.41 8.78 7.77
CA LEU A 30 -12.21 9.76 8.49
C LEU A 30 -12.11 9.65 10.02
N LYS A 31 -11.59 8.54 10.54
CA LYS A 31 -11.38 8.31 11.97
C LYS A 31 -9.96 8.66 12.44
N VAL A 32 -9.09 9.02 11.51
CA VAL A 32 -7.74 9.47 11.85
C VAL A 32 -7.81 10.90 12.34
N GLU A 33 -7.74 11.04 13.66
CA GLU A 33 -7.74 12.35 14.35
C GLU A 33 -6.77 12.33 15.53
N PRO A 34 -6.27 13.46 15.99
CA PRO A 34 -5.43 13.52 17.18
C PRO A 34 -6.14 12.91 18.40
N GLY A 35 -5.42 12.02 19.09
CA GLY A 35 -5.92 11.27 20.25
C GLY A 35 -6.46 9.87 19.94
N VAL A 36 -6.69 9.51 18.67
CA VAL A 36 -7.08 8.15 18.33
C VAL A 36 -5.89 7.19 18.49
N SER A 37 -6.14 5.98 18.98
CA SER A 37 -5.11 4.95 19.03
C SER A 37 -5.11 4.09 17.75
N ALA A 38 -3.93 3.65 17.35
CA ALA A 38 -3.79 2.69 16.24
C ALA A 38 -4.59 1.40 16.48
N LEU A 39 -4.68 0.97 17.74
CA LEU A 39 -5.49 -0.20 18.13
C LEU A 39 -6.98 0.00 17.82
N LEU A 40 -7.55 1.17 18.09
CA LEU A 40 -8.95 1.47 17.76
C LEU A 40 -9.19 1.45 16.25
N LEU A 41 -8.23 1.91 15.42
CA LEU A 41 -8.32 1.82 13.97
C LEU A 41 -8.27 0.36 13.49
N GLU A 42 -7.44 -0.47 14.10
CA GLU A 42 -7.37 -1.92 13.82
C GLU A 42 -8.69 -2.64 14.20
N GLU A 43 -9.24 -2.35 15.37
CA GLU A 43 -10.51 -2.93 15.83
C GLU A 43 -11.66 -2.54 14.89
N GLU A 44 -11.69 -1.28 14.47
CA GLU A 44 -12.68 -0.80 13.51
C GLU A 44 -12.50 -1.43 12.13
N ALA A 45 -11.26 -1.59 11.64
CA ALA A 45 -10.99 -2.31 10.40
C ALA A 45 -11.53 -3.74 10.45
N ARG A 46 -11.25 -4.48 11.54
CA ARG A 46 -11.77 -5.84 11.73
C ARG A 46 -13.29 -5.87 11.74
N ARG A 47 -13.93 -4.90 12.41
CA ARG A 47 -15.40 -4.80 12.45
C ARG A 47 -15.98 -4.61 11.06
N LEU A 48 -15.46 -3.63 10.29
CA LEU A 48 -15.92 -3.30 8.94
C LEU A 48 -15.70 -4.46 7.96
N ILE A 49 -14.54 -5.11 8.00
CA ILE A 49 -14.23 -6.28 7.18
C ILE A 49 -15.22 -7.44 7.49
N LYS A 50 -15.51 -7.67 8.77
CA LYS A 50 -16.47 -8.71 9.17
C LYS A 50 -17.89 -8.37 8.70
N GLU A 51 -18.31 -7.14 8.80
CA GLU A 51 -19.65 -6.67 8.36
C GLU A 51 -19.81 -6.75 6.84
N SER A 52 -18.72 -6.54 6.06
CA SER A 52 -18.76 -6.75 4.61
C SER A 52 -18.88 -8.23 4.20
N GLY A 53 -18.71 -9.17 5.15
CA GLY A 53 -18.68 -10.61 4.89
C GLY A 53 -17.36 -11.13 4.33
N ASP A 54 -16.32 -10.32 4.36
CA ASP A 54 -15.00 -10.61 3.83
C ASP A 54 -14.02 -11.04 4.94
N LYS A 55 -12.75 -11.25 4.58
CA LYS A 55 -11.69 -11.60 5.54
C LYS A 55 -10.48 -10.69 5.37
N PRO A 56 -9.75 -10.36 6.46
CA PRO A 56 -8.49 -9.65 6.36
C PRO A 56 -7.43 -10.55 5.73
N ALA A 57 -6.70 -10.03 4.74
CA ALA A 57 -5.67 -10.80 4.05
C ALA A 57 -4.31 -10.75 4.78
N PHE A 58 -4.05 -9.69 5.57
CA PHE A 58 -2.77 -9.53 6.26
C PHE A 58 -2.71 -10.26 7.60
N LEU A 59 -3.85 -10.42 8.29
CA LEU A 59 -3.89 -11.12 9.57
C LEU A 59 -3.41 -12.57 9.45
N GLY A 60 -2.31 -12.87 10.11
CA GLY A 60 -1.69 -14.20 10.05
C GLY A 60 -0.84 -14.45 8.79
N TYR A 61 -0.71 -13.47 7.89
CA TYR A 61 0.17 -13.57 6.75
C TYR A 61 1.64 -13.63 7.19
N ARG A 62 2.38 -14.56 6.60
CA ARG A 62 3.81 -14.75 6.90
C ARG A 62 4.59 -14.83 5.61
N PRO A 63 5.22 -13.73 5.14
CA PRO A 63 6.11 -13.76 3.99
C PRO A 63 7.34 -14.63 4.25
N HIS A 64 7.97 -15.11 3.18
CA HIS A 64 9.19 -15.91 3.30
C HIS A 64 10.28 -15.10 4.03
N GLY A 65 10.90 -15.72 5.02
CA GLY A 65 11.93 -15.08 5.86
C GLY A 65 11.41 -14.31 7.07
N ALA A 66 10.11 -14.08 7.18
CA ALA A 66 9.55 -13.44 8.37
C ALA A 66 9.67 -14.34 9.60
N LYS A 67 10.00 -13.77 10.75
CA LYS A 67 10.13 -14.49 12.03
C LYS A 67 8.79 -15.00 12.55
N ARG A 68 7.72 -14.23 12.33
CA ARG A 68 6.34 -14.53 12.79
C ARG A 68 5.30 -14.06 11.77
N PRO A 69 4.05 -14.53 11.87
CA PRO A 69 2.93 -13.97 11.11
C PRO A 69 2.64 -12.53 11.53
N PHE A 70 2.12 -11.72 10.59
CA PHE A 70 1.64 -10.37 10.89
C PHE A 70 0.43 -10.43 11.83
N PRO A 71 0.41 -9.68 12.96
CA PRO A 71 -0.57 -9.89 14.03
C PRO A 71 -1.87 -9.09 13.87
N ALA A 72 -2.02 -8.30 12.80
CA ALA A 72 -3.11 -7.36 12.62
C ALA A 72 -3.79 -7.51 11.25
N ALA A 73 -4.99 -6.96 11.11
CA ALA A 73 -5.70 -6.86 9.84
C ALA A 73 -5.26 -5.62 9.04
N LEU A 74 -4.88 -4.56 9.77
CA LEU A 74 -4.52 -3.24 9.25
C LEU A 74 -3.06 -2.92 9.64
N CYS A 75 -2.27 -2.37 8.72
CA CYS A 75 -1.05 -1.66 9.06
C CYS A 75 -1.40 -0.20 9.37
N VAL A 76 -0.89 0.33 10.48
CA VAL A 76 -0.99 1.74 10.87
C VAL A 76 0.41 2.28 11.04
N SER A 77 0.90 2.99 10.05
CA SER A 77 2.26 3.54 10.01
C SER A 77 2.21 5.05 10.20
N ILE A 78 2.90 5.56 11.21
CA ILE A 78 2.87 6.97 11.60
C ILE A 78 4.22 7.62 11.31
N ASN A 79 4.22 8.70 10.55
CA ASN A 79 5.39 9.54 10.22
C ASN A 79 6.54 8.73 9.61
N GLU A 80 7.63 8.50 10.36
CA GLU A 80 8.82 7.75 9.90
C GLU A 80 8.61 6.24 9.73
N GLU A 81 7.51 5.71 10.18
CA GLU A 81 7.13 4.33 9.86
C GLU A 81 6.64 4.27 8.42
N ILE A 82 7.47 3.81 7.50
CA ILE A 82 7.15 3.83 6.06
C ILE A 82 6.03 2.85 5.75
N VAL A 83 6.16 1.58 6.22
CA VAL A 83 5.21 0.49 5.98
C VAL A 83 5.16 -0.47 7.17
N HIS A 84 4.14 -1.34 7.20
CA HIS A 84 3.99 -2.45 8.13
C HIS A 84 3.93 -2.05 9.60
N GLY A 85 3.51 -0.82 9.91
CA GLY A 85 3.31 -0.38 11.29
C GLY A 85 2.29 -1.28 12.01
N ILE A 86 2.71 -1.90 13.13
CA ILE A 86 1.87 -2.84 13.90
C ILE A 86 1.02 -2.04 14.89
N PRO A 87 -0.34 -2.10 14.79
CA PRO A 87 -1.22 -1.25 15.59
C PRO A 87 -1.52 -1.79 16.99
N ASN A 88 -1.31 -3.08 17.25
CA ASN A 88 -1.84 -3.80 18.40
C ASN A 88 -0.78 -4.38 19.36
N GLU A 89 0.48 -3.99 19.25
CA GLU A 89 1.57 -4.50 20.11
C GLU A 89 2.19 -3.46 21.03
N ALA A 90 2.16 -2.19 20.64
CA ALA A 90 2.58 -1.08 21.47
C ALA A 90 1.50 0.00 21.43
N GLU A 91 1.42 0.81 22.46
CA GLU A 91 0.53 1.96 22.47
C GLU A 91 1.00 2.98 21.43
N LYS A 92 0.18 3.20 20.40
CA LYS A 92 0.38 4.22 19.36
C LYS A 92 -0.81 5.16 19.37
N ILE A 93 -0.59 6.38 19.82
CA ILE A 93 -1.61 7.44 19.82
C ILE A 93 -1.23 8.44 18.74
N VAL A 94 -2.14 8.67 17.81
CA VAL A 94 -2.03 9.68 16.77
C VAL A 94 -2.03 11.07 17.39
N LYS A 95 -1.13 11.93 16.96
CA LYS A 95 -0.97 13.30 17.49
C LYS A 95 -1.33 14.33 16.42
N GLU A 96 -1.58 15.55 16.88
CA GLU A 96 -1.70 16.72 16.00
C GLU A 96 -0.43 16.87 15.17
N GLY A 97 -0.57 17.00 13.86
CA GLY A 97 0.55 17.15 12.94
C GLY A 97 1.10 15.83 12.37
N ASP A 98 0.63 14.67 12.83
CA ASP A 98 1.04 13.39 12.26
C ASP A 98 0.48 13.16 10.86
N ILE A 99 1.22 12.41 10.04
CA ILE A 99 0.70 11.76 8.83
C ILE A 99 0.58 10.27 9.10
N VAL A 100 -0.56 9.68 8.74
CA VAL A 100 -0.88 8.28 9.07
C VAL A 100 -1.19 7.52 7.80
N SER A 101 -0.40 6.49 7.53
CA SER A 101 -0.65 5.54 6.45
C SER A 101 -1.44 4.35 6.97
N LEU A 102 -2.58 4.11 6.35
CA LEU A 102 -3.46 2.98 6.59
C LEU A 102 -3.34 2.05 5.38
N ASP A 103 -2.98 0.80 5.62
CA ASP A 103 -2.74 -0.17 4.56
C ASP A 103 -3.30 -1.52 4.97
N PHE A 104 -4.15 -2.12 4.13
CA PHE A 104 -4.63 -3.47 4.36
C PHE A 104 -5.07 -4.18 3.08
N GLY A 105 -5.02 -5.52 3.16
CA GLY A 105 -5.54 -6.40 2.13
C GLY A 105 -6.90 -7.00 2.51
N LEU A 106 -7.80 -7.10 1.53
CA LEU A 106 -9.12 -7.70 1.68
C LEU A 106 -9.22 -8.99 0.87
N LEU A 107 -9.57 -10.10 1.52
CA LEU A 107 -9.89 -11.38 0.87
C LEU A 107 -11.39 -11.45 0.59
N HIS A 108 -11.77 -11.22 -0.66
CA HIS A 108 -13.13 -11.28 -1.17
C HIS A 108 -13.30 -12.46 -2.13
N ARG A 109 -14.21 -13.39 -1.82
CA ARG A 109 -14.55 -14.56 -2.66
C ARG A 109 -13.33 -15.35 -3.16
N GLY A 110 -12.30 -15.46 -2.32
CA GLY A 110 -11.07 -16.21 -2.61
C GLY A 110 -9.96 -15.43 -3.32
N LEU A 111 -10.17 -14.15 -3.61
CA LEU A 111 -9.18 -13.27 -4.23
C LEU A 111 -8.85 -12.08 -3.32
N ILE A 112 -7.61 -11.64 -3.38
CA ILE A 112 -7.07 -10.58 -2.52
C ILE A 112 -6.90 -9.29 -3.31
N THR A 113 -7.39 -8.21 -2.74
CA THR A 113 -7.10 -6.83 -3.14
C THR A 113 -6.30 -6.15 -2.05
N ASP A 114 -5.47 -5.19 -2.43
CA ASP A 114 -4.51 -4.50 -1.58
C ASP A 114 -4.52 -3.01 -1.90
N ALA A 115 -4.60 -2.16 -0.88
CA ALA A 115 -4.50 -0.71 -1.06
C ALA A 115 -4.15 0.01 0.25
N ALA A 116 -3.48 1.15 0.09
CA ALA A 116 -3.12 2.04 1.17
C ALA A 116 -3.56 3.48 0.90
N ILE A 117 -3.74 4.24 1.98
CA ILE A 117 -3.95 5.68 1.95
C ILE A 117 -3.17 6.35 3.07
N THR A 118 -2.57 7.52 2.78
CA THR A 118 -1.95 8.35 3.81
C THR A 118 -2.80 9.58 4.02
N VAL A 119 -3.15 9.86 5.28
CA VAL A 119 -3.99 11.00 5.66
C VAL A 119 -3.35 11.81 6.79
N PRO A 120 -3.61 13.13 6.84
CA PRO A 120 -3.16 13.98 7.93
C PRO A 120 -4.02 13.79 9.18
N ALA A 121 -3.42 13.93 10.36
CA ALA A 121 -4.11 14.06 11.63
C ALA A 121 -4.08 15.52 12.09
N GLY A 122 -5.22 16.21 11.98
CA GLY A 122 -5.31 17.64 12.26
C GLY A 122 -4.53 18.49 11.24
N VAL A 123 -3.82 19.51 11.72
CA VAL A 123 -3.05 20.44 10.87
C VAL A 123 -1.61 19.95 10.76
N ILE A 124 -1.18 19.62 9.55
CA ILE A 124 0.20 19.19 9.23
C ILE A 124 0.98 20.33 8.58
N ASP A 125 2.32 20.24 8.62
CA ASP A 125 3.20 21.20 7.97
C ASP A 125 3.17 21.11 6.43
N GLU A 126 3.73 22.12 5.75
CA GLU A 126 3.70 22.23 4.28
C GLU A 126 4.56 21.16 3.60
N GLU A 127 5.64 20.69 4.24
CA GLU A 127 6.51 19.64 3.70
C GLU A 127 5.79 18.29 3.72
N SER A 128 5.10 17.98 4.80
CA SER A 128 4.23 16.79 4.94
C SER A 128 3.07 16.81 3.94
N LYS A 129 2.42 17.96 3.73
CA LYS A 129 1.39 18.11 2.69
C LYS A 129 1.96 17.83 1.30
N LYS A 130 3.13 18.40 1.01
CA LYS A 130 3.83 18.18 -0.26
C LYS A 130 4.20 16.71 -0.44
N LEU A 131 4.65 16.03 0.62
CA LEU A 131 5.00 14.61 0.57
C LEU A 131 3.80 13.74 0.17
N ILE A 132 2.66 13.92 0.82
CA ILE A 132 1.42 13.20 0.51
C ILE A 132 1.01 13.45 -0.95
N GLU A 133 1.01 14.71 -1.38
CA GLU A 133 0.59 15.09 -2.74
C GLU A 133 1.53 14.55 -3.81
N ILE A 134 2.85 14.64 -3.61
CA ILE A 134 3.84 14.09 -4.56
C ILE A 134 3.75 12.58 -4.64
N THR A 135 3.52 11.88 -3.53
CA THR A 135 3.33 10.43 -3.52
C THR A 135 2.09 10.05 -4.32
N ARG A 136 0.98 10.78 -4.16
CA ARG A 136 -0.25 10.60 -4.95
C ARG A 136 -0.01 10.82 -6.45
N ILE A 137 0.68 11.91 -6.82
CA ILE A 137 1.00 12.21 -8.22
C ILE A 137 1.92 11.13 -8.82
N ALA A 138 2.88 10.64 -8.05
CA ALA A 138 3.78 9.57 -8.46
C ALA A 138 3.00 8.27 -8.75
N LEU A 139 2.06 7.89 -7.86
CA LEU A 139 1.17 6.75 -8.07
C LEU A 139 0.33 6.92 -9.35
N GLU A 140 -0.32 8.06 -9.52
CA GLU A 140 -1.12 8.33 -10.72
C GLU A 140 -0.30 8.28 -12.01
N SER A 141 0.95 8.74 -11.95
CA SER A 141 1.87 8.68 -13.09
C SER A 141 2.24 7.24 -13.43
N GLY A 142 2.47 6.39 -12.43
CA GLY A 142 2.68 4.95 -12.61
C GLY A 142 1.46 4.26 -13.20
N ILE A 143 0.27 4.55 -12.68
CA ILE A 143 -1.00 3.99 -13.19
C ILE A 143 -1.24 4.38 -14.66
N LYS A 144 -0.99 5.62 -15.03
CA LYS A 144 -1.19 6.12 -16.40
C LYS A 144 -0.39 5.36 -17.47
N VAL A 145 0.78 4.86 -17.10
CA VAL A 145 1.65 4.11 -18.03
C VAL A 145 1.45 2.60 -17.91
N ALA A 146 0.68 2.12 -16.96
CA ALA A 146 0.37 0.70 -16.76
C ALA A 146 -0.63 0.19 -17.80
N LEU A 147 -0.22 0.13 -19.08
CA LEU A 147 -1.04 -0.23 -20.22
C LEU A 147 -0.46 -1.48 -20.91
N PRO A 148 -1.29 -2.26 -21.62
CA PRO A 148 -0.81 -3.37 -22.42
C PRO A 148 0.29 -2.94 -23.41
N GLY A 149 1.36 -3.73 -23.48
CA GLY A 149 2.53 -3.43 -24.32
C GLY A 149 3.60 -2.53 -23.67
N ARG A 150 3.33 -2.03 -22.46
CA ARG A 150 4.31 -1.41 -21.59
C ARG A 150 4.98 -2.45 -20.71
N THR A 151 5.91 -2.02 -19.87
CA THR A 151 6.66 -2.88 -18.96
C THR A 151 6.61 -2.37 -17.52
N ILE A 152 6.98 -3.19 -16.57
CA ILE A 152 7.15 -2.77 -15.16
C ILE A 152 8.15 -1.62 -15.05
N GLY A 153 9.21 -1.60 -15.87
CA GLY A 153 10.18 -0.51 -15.89
C GLY A 153 9.61 0.83 -16.37
N ASP A 154 8.54 0.84 -17.19
CA ASP A 154 7.84 2.07 -17.55
C ASP A 154 7.14 2.68 -16.32
N ILE A 155 6.53 1.83 -15.46
CA ILE A 155 5.91 2.25 -14.20
C ILE A 155 6.95 2.88 -13.28
N GLY A 156 8.05 2.16 -13.01
CA GLY A 156 9.11 2.66 -12.13
C GLY A 156 9.77 3.94 -12.65
N ALA A 157 9.96 4.06 -13.97
CA ALA A 157 10.51 5.28 -14.58
C ALA A 157 9.55 6.48 -14.42
N ALA A 158 8.24 6.28 -14.58
CA ALA A 158 7.25 7.33 -14.40
C ALA A 158 7.18 7.82 -12.95
N ILE A 159 7.17 6.89 -11.99
CA ILE A 159 7.17 7.17 -10.55
C ILE A 159 8.45 7.94 -10.16
N SER A 160 9.61 7.39 -10.47
CA SER A 160 10.90 7.97 -10.06
C SER A 160 11.12 9.37 -10.63
N LYS A 161 10.63 9.64 -11.85
CA LYS A 161 10.71 10.98 -12.44
C LYS A 161 9.98 12.02 -11.56
N VAL A 162 8.74 11.75 -11.17
CA VAL A 162 7.94 12.67 -10.33
C VAL A 162 8.62 12.93 -8.99
N VAL A 163 9.11 11.86 -8.34
CA VAL A 163 9.73 11.98 -7.02
C VAL A 163 11.03 12.75 -7.09
N GLN A 164 11.91 12.49 -8.08
CA GLN A 164 13.17 13.21 -8.27
C GLN A 164 12.95 14.70 -8.55
N GLU A 165 11.98 15.05 -9.40
CA GLU A 165 11.65 16.45 -9.72
C GLU A 165 11.11 17.22 -8.51
N SER A 166 10.57 16.54 -7.51
CA SER A 166 10.05 17.14 -6.28
C SER A 166 11.14 17.46 -5.24
N GLY A 167 12.32 16.84 -5.37
CA GLY A 167 13.40 16.89 -4.38
C GLY A 167 13.29 15.86 -3.26
N PHE A 168 12.29 14.97 -3.30
CA PHE A 168 12.16 13.83 -2.39
C PHE A 168 12.90 12.60 -2.92
N THR A 169 12.93 11.52 -2.12
CA THR A 169 13.57 10.26 -2.49
C THR A 169 12.61 9.09 -2.37
N LEU A 170 12.83 8.06 -3.18
CA LEU A 170 12.14 6.78 -3.03
C LEU A 170 12.81 5.97 -1.91
N ALA A 171 12.02 5.27 -1.12
CA ALA A 171 12.52 4.35 -0.10
C ALA A 171 13.26 3.18 -0.75
N ASP A 172 14.48 2.91 -0.30
CA ASP A 172 15.30 1.83 -0.84
C ASP A 172 14.70 0.46 -0.54
N SER A 173 14.79 -0.44 -1.53
CA SER A 173 14.42 -1.86 -1.39
C SER A 173 12.94 -2.17 -1.12
N LEU A 174 12.06 -1.17 -1.15
CA LEU A 174 10.62 -1.35 -1.07
C LEU A 174 10.02 -1.26 -2.47
N VAL A 175 9.15 -2.22 -2.80
CA VAL A 175 8.61 -2.39 -4.15
C VAL A 175 7.17 -2.88 -4.08
N GLY A 176 6.37 -2.55 -5.07
CA GLY A 176 5.07 -3.16 -5.30
C GLY A 176 5.20 -4.60 -5.81
N HIS A 177 4.09 -5.26 -6.03
CA HIS A 177 4.06 -6.70 -6.32
C HIS A 177 2.80 -7.11 -7.10
N GLY A 178 2.81 -8.30 -7.65
CA GLY A 178 1.60 -8.97 -8.10
C GLY A 178 0.69 -9.32 -6.91
N VAL A 179 -0.64 -9.35 -7.12
CA VAL A 179 -1.62 -9.65 -6.08
C VAL A 179 -2.83 -10.38 -6.67
N GLY A 180 -3.58 -11.07 -5.83
CA GLY A 180 -4.83 -11.71 -6.21
C GLY A 180 -5.05 -13.06 -5.54
N TYR A 181 -4.36 -14.11 -5.93
CA TYR A 181 -4.45 -15.40 -5.24
C TYR A 181 -3.67 -15.42 -3.92
N ARG A 182 -2.67 -14.53 -3.80
CA ARG A 182 -1.85 -14.32 -2.61
C ARG A 182 -1.68 -12.82 -2.36
N VAL A 183 -1.26 -12.47 -1.14
CA VAL A 183 -0.90 -11.09 -0.80
C VAL A 183 0.26 -10.64 -1.70
N HIS A 184 1.35 -11.41 -1.77
CA HIS A 184 2.48 -11.12 -2.65
C HIS A 184 2.62 -12.20 -3.73
N GLU A 185 2.60 -11.77 -4.98
CA GLU A 185 2.86 -12.57 -6.18
C GLU A 185 3.94 -11.90 -7.04
N ASP A 186 4.50 -12.66 -8.00
CA ASP A 186 5.27 -12.04 -9.07
C ASP A 186 4.34 -11.28 -10.05
N PRO A 187 4.83 -10.23 -10.72
CA PRO A 187 6.18 -9.71 -10.65
C PRO A 187 6.38 -8.72 -9.50
N PHE A 188 7.64 -8.46 -9.12
CA PHE A 188 7.98 -7.25 -8.37
C PHE A 188 7.73 -6.00 -9.23
N VAL A 189 7.23 -4.93 -8.59
CA VAL A 189 6.90 -3.64 -9.22
C VAL A 189 7.72 -2.53 -8.58
N PRO A 190 9.00 -2.38 -8.94
CA PRO A 190 9.84 -1.34 -8.37
C PRO A 190 9.33 0.07 -8.68
N ASN A 191 9.50 0.99 -7.73
CA ASN A 191 9.19 2.41 -7.86
C ASN A 191 10.26 3.18 -8.66
N PHE A 192 11.27 2.49 -9.19
CA PHE A 192 12.33 3.00 -10.04
C PHE A 192 12.58 2.02 -11.18
N GLY A 193 13.18 2.49 -12.26
CA GLY A 193 13.45 1.60 -13.39
C GLY A 193 13.83 2.34 -14.67
N THR A 194 14.05 1.55 -15.72
CA THR A 194 14.31 2.06 -17.06
C THR A 194 13.13 1.71 -17.95
N ALA A 195 12.57 2.70 -18.63
CA ALA A 195 11.46 2.50 -19.56
C ALA A 195 11.77 1.41 -20.61
N GLY A 196 10.79 0.57 -20.88
CA GLY A 196 10.90 -0.56 -21.81
C GLY A 196 11.67 -1.78 -21.25
N ARG A 197 11.98 -1.82 -19.96
CA ARG A 197 12.67 -2.94 -19.30
C ARG A 197 11.76 -3.65 -18.29
N GLY A 198 12.10 -4.90 -18.00
CA GLY A 198 11.35 -5.73 -17.05
C GLY A 198 10.18 -6.47 -17.69
N GLU A 199 9.31 -7.03 -16.83
CA GLU A 199 8.15 -7.82 -17.24
C GLU A 199 7.16 -7.00 -18.07
N ALA A 200 6.60 -7.64 -19.11
CA ALA A 200 5.61 -7.02 -19.95
C ALA A 200 4.24 -6.96 -19.26
N LEU A 201 3.55 -5.83 -19.39
CA LEU A 201 2.20 -5.66 -18.89
C LEU A 201 1.21 -6.27 -19.90
N VAL A 202 0.47 -7.27 -19.44
CA VAL A 202 -0.52 -7.96 -20.25
C VAL A 202 -1.90 -7.91 -19.58
N PRO A 203 -3.01 -7.94 -20.35
CA PRO A 203 -4.34 -8.01 -19.77
C PRO A 203 -4.51 -9.20 -18.82
N GLY A 204 -5.09 -8.97 -17.65
CA GLY A 204 -5.27 -9.99 -16.61
C GLY A 204 -4.13 -10.05 -15.59
N LEU A 205 -3.02 -9.38 -15.81
CA LEU A 205 -2.01 -9.14 -14.78
C LEU A 205 -2.58 -8.14 -13.75
N VAL A 206 -2.56 -8.51 -12.48
CA VAL A 206 -3.01 -7.65 -11.35
C VAL A 206 -1.82 -7.37 -10.45
N ILE A 207 -1.56 -6.08 -10.22
CA ILE A 207 -0.38 -5.60 -9.49
C ILE A 207 -0.78 -4.52 -8.47
N ALA A 208 -0.06 -4.45 -7.37
CA ALA A 208 -0.01 -3.30 -6.47
C ALA A 208 1.10 -2.35 -6.96
N ILE A 209 0.74 -1.08 -7.12
CA ILE A 209 1.67 0.02 -7.45
C ILE A 209 1.70 0.92 -6.22
N GLU A 210 2.82 0.98 -5.54
CA GLU A 210 2.90 1.56 -4.20
C GLU A 210 4.18 2.40 -4.03
N PRO A 211 4.18 3.64 -4.50
CA PRO A 211 5.29 4.55 -4.27
C PRO A 211 5.46 4.82 -2.78
N MET A 212 6.64 4.51 -2.25
CA MET A 212 7.04 4.85 -0.88
C MET A 212 8.08 5.95 -0.95
N VAL A 213 7.71 7.15 -0.50
CA VAL A 213 8.49 8.39 -0.68
C VAL A 213 8.94 8.94 0.66
N ASN A 214 10.22 9.32 0.73
CA ASN A 214 10.84 9.86 1.93
C ASN A 214 11.19 11.34 1.75
N ILE A 215 11.05 12.11 2.82
CA ILE A 215 11.73 13.38 2.98
C ILE A 215 13.20 13.09 3.30
N GLY A 216 14.13 13.58 2.49
CA GLY A 216 15.56 13.40 2.71
C GLY A 216 16.16 12.14 2.07
N LYS A 217 16.77 11.25 2.86
CA LYS A 217 17.53 10.10 2.34
C LYS A 217 16.63 8.90 2.01
N SER A 218 17.05 8.11 1.03
CA SER A 218 16.36 6.90 0.58
C SER A 218 16.48 5.71 1.55
N GLY A 219 17.50 5.69 2.40
CA GLY A 219 17.80 4.56 3.28
C GLY A 219 16.70 4.28 4.28
N ILE A 220 16.38 3.00 4.47
CA ILE A 220 15.41 2.50 5.44
C ILE A 220 16.09 1.73 6.56
N LYS A 221 15.43 1.64 7.71
CA LYS A 221 15.82 0.78 8.83
C LYS A 221 14.72 -0.24 9.08
N ILE A 222 15.07 -1.52 9.02
CA ILE A 222 14.16 -2.60 9.40
C ILE A 222 14.28 -2.78 10.92
N LEU A 223 13.16 -2.65 11.60
CA LEU A 223 13.07 -2.90 13.03
C LEU A 223 12.91 -4.40 13.29
N SER A 224 13.38 -4.86 14.46
CA SER A 224 13.18 -6.24 14.91
C SER A 224 11.89 -6.32 15.70
N ASP A 225 10.88 -6.87 15.13
CA ASP A 225 9.59 -7.20 15.74
C ASP A 225 9.39 -8.72 15.84
#